data_b1340c98035abd5957fcf338ed045bca
#
_entry.id   b1340c98035abd5957fcf338ed045bca
#
_cell.length_a   1.000
_cell.length_b   1.000
_cell.length_c   1.000
_cell.angle_alpha   90.00
_cell.angle_beta   90.00
_cell.angle_gamma   90.00
#
_symmetry.space_group_name_H-M   'P 1'
#
loop_
_entity.id
_entity.type
_entity.pdbx_description
1 polymer ?
#
loop_
_entity_poly.entity_id
_entity_poly.type
_entity_poly.pdbx_seq_one_letter_code
_entity_poly.pdbx_strand_id
1 'polypeptide(L)'
;DVDGWRLDVANEVDDGFLRAFRQAVKSAKQDAIIIGEVWENASHYLQGDMMDSAMNYDFRRFCQRFFAEGSIGAEDFDARVSVLLMRYQRQAAFAQLNLLDSHDVSRFFSLCGGDAQRMALAVLFQMTFVGMPSVFYGDELGMDGVAELEYRRPMAWGREHPLTEVYRKMIALRNAHAALRQGSFATLRAEGGLYCYERALEGERVAVCMNPGSA
;
A
#
# COMPACT_ATOMS: atom_id res chain seq x y z
N ASP A 1 -1.30 -10.27 -24.55
CA ASP A 1 -1.26 -8.85 -24.21
C ASP A 1 -1.46 -8.74 -22.69
N VAL A 2 -0.44 -8.24 -21.98
CA VAL A 2 -0.46 -8.05 -20.52
C VAL A 2 -0.28 -6.57 -20.22
N ASP A 3 -0.79 -6.11 -19.05
CA ASP A 3 -0.69 -4.69 -18.65
C ASP A 3 0.55 -4.39 -17.81
N GLY A 4 1.26 -5.42 -17.39
CA GLY A 4 2.50 -5.25 -16.64
C GLY A 4 3.10 -6.55 -16.15
N TRP A 5 4.22 -6.42 -15.45
CA TRP A 5 5.01 -7.52 -14.90
C TRP A 5 5.34 -7.26 -13.44
N ARG A 6 5.21 -8.29 -12.61
CA ARG A 6 5.80 -8.29 -11.26
C ARG A 6 7.03 -9.19 -11.28
N LEU A 7 8.17 -8.63 -10.93
CA LEU A 7 9.44 -9.35 -10.87
C LEU A 7 9.69 -9.84 -9.46
N ASP A 8 9.84 -11.15 -9.35
CA ASP A 8 10.16 -11.84 -8.10
C ASP A 8 11.60 -11.56 -7.70
N VAL A 9 11.86 -11.37 -6.40
CA VAL A 9 13.20 -11.14 -5.82
C VAL A 9 14.05 -10.16 -6.65
N ALA A 10 13.44 -9.05 -7.07
CA ALA A 10 14.01 -8.17 -8.07
C ALA A 10 15.33 -7.50 -7.65
N ASN A 11 15.59 -7.41 -6.35
CA ASN A 11 16.83 -6.87 -5.79
C ASN A 11 18.05 -7.83 -5.94
N GLU A 12 17.83 -9.09 -6.30
CA GLU A 12 18.90 -10.07 -6.57
C GLU A 12 19.17 -10.26 -8.06
N VAL A 13 18.41 -9.55 -8.91
CA VAL A 13 18.56 -9.60 -10.36
C VAL A 13 19.59 -8.55 -10.82
N ASP A 14 20.45 -8.92 -11.76
CA ASP A 14 21.48 -8.02 -12.32
C ASP A 14 20.86 -6.76 -12.95
N ASP A 15 21.43 -5.61 -12.65
CA ASP A 15 20.97 -4.31 -13.15
C ASP A 15 20.92 -4.23 -14.69
N GLY A 16 21.91 -4.82 -15.37
CA GLY A 16 21.96 -4.85 -16.83
C GLY A 16 20.79 -5.65 -17.41
N PHE A 17 20.44 -6.77 -16.77
CA PHE A 17 19.24 -7.53 -17.12
C PHE A 17 17.97 -6.73 -16.91
N LEU A 18 17.81 -6.05 -15.76
CA LEU A 18 16.64 -5.23 -15.46
C LEU A 18 16.45 -4.10 -16.48
N ARG A 19 17.53 -3.44 -16.90
CA ARG A 19 17.51 -2.41 -17.96
C ARG A 19 17.11 -2.99 -19.31
N ALA A 20 17.68 -4.13 -19.69
CA ALA A 20 17.30 -4.81 -20.93
C ALA A 20 15.86 -5.30 -20.92
N PHE A 21 15.38 -5.85 -19.78
CA PHE A 21 14.01 -6.26 -19.57
C PHE A 21 13.05 -5.05 -19.75
N ARG A 22 13.34 -3.92 -19.08
CA ARG A 22 12.56 -2.69 -19.26
C ARG A 22 12.50 -2.27 -20.71
N GLN A 23 13.63 -2.23 -21.39
CA GLN A 23 13.68 -1.85 -22.81
C GLN A 23 12.79 -2.74 -23.65
N ALA A 24 12.83 -4.06 -23.45
CA ALA A 24 11.99 -5.02 -24.19
C ALA A 24 10.50 -4.80 -23.89
N VAL A 25 10.12 -4.65 -22.62
CA VAL A 25 8.72 -4.43 -22.21
C VAL A 25 8.19 -3.12 -22.79
N LYS A 26 8.92 -2.01 -22.62
CA LYS A 26 8.46 -0.69 -23.07
C LYS A 26 8.45 -0.56 -24.60
N SER A 27 9.29 -1.31 -25.31
CA SER A 27 9.24 -1.39 -26.78
C SER A 27 8.03 -2.16 -27.28
N ALA A 28 7.59 -3.19 -26.53
CA ALA A 28 6.40 -3.96 -26.87
C ALA A 28 5.10 -3.25 -26.47
N LYS A 29 5.09 -2.60 -25.31
CA LYS A 29 3.93 -1.86 -24.76
C LYS A 29 4.43 -0.77 -23.81
N GLN A 30 4.44 0.47 -24.26
CA GLN A 30 5.04 1.61 -23.55
C GLN A 30 4.41 1.86 -22.18
N ASP A 31 3.10 1.63 -22.04
CA ASP A 31 2.33 1.84 -20.81
C ASP A 31 2.29 0.61 -19.88
N ALA A 32 2.90 -0.53 -20.27
CA ALA A 32 3.00 -1.69 -19.39
C ALA A 32 3.85 -1.36 -18.16
N ILE A 33 3.32 -1.63 -16.96
CA ILE A 33 3.99 -1.34 -15.70
C ILE A 33 4.97 -2.46 -15.31
N ILE A 34 6.13 -2.09 -14.74
CA ILE A 34 7.09 -3.03 -14.16
C ILE A 34 7.16 -2.79 -12.66
N ILE A 35 6.73 -3.77 -11.88
CA ILE A 35 6.71 -3.75 -10.42
C ILE A 35 7.76 -4.73 -9.90
N GLY A 36 8.70 -4.28 -9.09
CA GLY A 36 9.67 -5.16 -8.45
C GLY A 36 9.22 -5.61 -7.06
N GLU A 37 9.50 -6.85 -6.72
CA GLU A 37 9.51 -7.24 -5.33
C GLU A 37 10.85 -6.84 -4.73
N VAL A 38 10.80 -5.77 -3.92
CA VAL A 38 11.93 -5.27 -3.15
C VAL A 38 11.42 -4.98 -1.74
N TRP A 39 11.91 -5.72 -0.76
CA TRP A 39 11.40 -5.67 0.63
C TRP A 39 11.82 -4.42 1.39
N GLU A 40 12.84 -3.72 0.90
CA GLU A 40 13.43 -2.58 1.56
C GLU A 40 13.40 -1.33 0.66
N ASN A 41 14.43 -0.51 0.75
CA ASN A 41 14.54 0.70 -0.05
C ASN A 41 14.79 0.39 -1.53
N ALA A 42 13.79 0.64 -2.37
CA ALA A 42 13.84 0.41 -3.80
C ALA A 42 14.39 1.59 -4.62
N SER A 43 14.96 2.64 -3.98
CA SER A 43 15.37 3.87 -4.68
C SER A 43 16.34 3.62 -5.83
N HIS A 44 17.24 2.64 -5.68
CA HIS A 44 18.19 2.24 -6.73
C HIS A 44 17.46 1.83 -8.02
N TYR A 45 16.39 1.07 -7.89
CA TYR A 45 15.67 0.46 -9.00
C TYR A 45 14.63 1.39 -9.66
N LEU A 46 14.30 2.52 -9.00
CA LEU A 46 13.21 3.42 -9.39
C LEU A 46 13.70 4.74 -9.98
N GLN A 47 14.89 4.72 -10.62
CA GLN A 47 15.48 5.90 -11.28
C GLN A 47 14.93 6.13 -12.71
N GLY A 48 14.04 5.27 -13.19
CA GLY A 48 13.42 5.38 -14.52
C GLY A 48 14.02 4.47 -15.57
N ASP A 49 15.06 3.71 -15.24
CA ASP A 49 15.80 2.85 -16.17
C ASP A 49 15.60 1.34 -15.93
N MET A 50 14.99 0.93 -14.78
CA MET A 50 14.78 -0.47 -14.43
C MET A 50 13.30 -0.77 -14.17
N MET A 51 12.70 -0.23 -13.09
CA MET A 51 11.32 -0.49 -12.70
C MET A 51 10.51 0.80 -12.58
N ASP A 52 9.19 0.69 -12.67
CA ASP A 52 8.25 1.81 -12.46
C ASP A 52 7.79 1.89 -11.01
N SER A 53 7.73 0.74 -10.33
CA SER A 53 7.13 0.56 -9.01
C SER A 53 7.83 -0.55 -8.24
N ALA A 54 7.62 -0.58 -6.93
CA ALA A 54 7.97 -1.70 -6.07
C ALA A 54 6.83 -2.03 -5.11
N MET A 55 6.81 -3.26 -4.61
CA MET A 55 5.92 -3.67 -3.52
C MET A 55 6.36 -2.95 -2.24
N ASN A 56 5.49 -2.09 -1.71
CA ASN A 56 5.83 -1.18 -0.62
C ASN A 56 5.69 -1.86 0.76
N TYR A 57 6.64 -2.71 1.11
CA TYR A 57 6.66 -3.39 2.42
C TYR A 57 6.91 -2.44 3.59
N ASP A 58 7.57 -1.30 3.38
CA ASP A 58 7.69 -0.26 4.42
C ASP A 58 6.33 0.34 4.76
N PHE A 59 5.46 0.59 3.77
CA PHE A 59 4.07 1.01 3.99
C PHE A 59 3.34 0.01 4.90
N ARG A 60 3.43 -1.29 4.58
CA ARG A 60 2.85 -2.36 5.38
C ARG A 60 3.38 -2.32 6.83
N ARG A 61 4.70 -2.23 7.00
CA ARG A 61 5.36 -2.22 8.32
C ARG A 61 4.90 -1.05 9.17
N PHE A 62 4.72 0.13 8.58
CA PHE A 62 4.26 1.31 9.31
C PHE A 62 2.79 1.21 9.66
N CYS A 63 1.95 0.70 8.76
CA CYS A 63 0.55 0.39 9.04
C CYS A 63 0.41 -0.64 10.15
N GLN A 64 1.22 -1.69 10.16
CA GLN A 64 1.24 -2.71 11.20
C GLN A 64 1.50 -2.09 12.57
N ARG A 65 2.55 -1.27 12.69
CA ARG A 65 2.93 -0.65 13.96
C ARG A 65 1.89 0.33 14.49
N PHE A 66 1.24 1.09 13.60
CA PHE A 66 0.29 2.12 14.00
C PHE A 66 -1.13 1.55 14.20
N PHE A 67 -1.67 0.80 13.22
CA PHE A 67 -3.05 0.33 13.26
C PHE A 67 -3.21 -1.01 13.99
N ALA A 68 -2.33 -1.99 13.72
CA ALA A 68 -2.51 -3.33 14.26
C ALA A 68 -1.95 -3.45 15.69
N GLU A 69 -0.72 -3.02 15.90
CA GLU A 69 -0.01 -3.17 17.17
C GLU A 69 -0.28 -2.02 18.15
N GLY A 70 -0.50 -0.80 17.64
CA GLY A 70 -0.52 0.41 18.47
C GLY A 70 0.84 0.72 19.11
N SER A 71 1.94 0.22 18.54
CA SER A 71 3.29 0.32 19.12
C SER A 71 3.99 1.65 18.82
N ILE A 72 3.38 2.51 18.01
CA ILE A 72 3.84 3.88 17.72
C ILE A 72 2.67 4.87 17.76
N GLY A 73 2.94 6.12 18.18
CA GLY A 73 1.99 7.22 18.11
C GLY A 73 1.87 7.83 16.71
N ALA A 74 0.97 8.81 16.58
CA ALA A 74 0.70 9.48 15.30
C ALA A 74 1.91 10.29 14.80
N GLU A 75 2.69 10.88 15.70
CA GLU A 75 3.91 11.63 15.37
C GLU A 75 4.97 10.73 14.72
N ASP A 76 5.23 9.56 15.32
CA ASP A 76 6.15 8.57 14.77
C ASP A 76 5.64 7.99 13.44
N PHE A 77 4.33 7.79 13.31
CA PHE A 77 3.72 7.34 12.08
C PHE A 77 3.89 8.37 10.97
N ASP A 78 3.61 9.65 11.26
CA ASP A 78 3.78 10.77 10.31
C ASP A 78 5.23 10.92 9.84
N ALA A 79 6.19 10.83 10.74
CA ALA A 79 7.61 10.87 10.40
C ALA A 79 7.98 9.76 9.39
N ARG A 80 7.46 8.55 9.59
CA ARG A 80 7.70 7.41 8.68
C ARG A 80 7.00 7.58 7.34
N VAL A 81 5.76 8.06 7.35
CA VAL A 81 4.99 8.39 6.13
C VAL A 81 5.72 9.46 5.33
N SER A 82 6.24 10.50 5.98
CA SER A 82 7.03 11.55 5.35
C SER A 82 8.30 11.00 4.68
N VAL A 83 8.99 10.06 5.34
CA VAL A 83 10.14 9.37 4.74
C VAL A 83 9.75 8.61 3.47
N LEU A 84 8.62 7.91 3.45
CA LEU A 84 8.14 7.22 2.24
C LEU A 84 7.89 8.20 1.09
N LEU A 85 7.25 9.33 1.38
CA LEU A 85 6.92 10.35 0.36
C LEU A 85 8.16 11.05 -0.19
N MET A 86 9.19 11.23 0.64
CA MET A 86 10.44 11.93 0.25
C MET A 86 11.48 11.01 -0.38
N ARG A 87 11.38 9.69 -0.20
CA ARG A 87 12.37 8.71 -0.63
C ARG A 87 12.46 8.60 -2.16
N TYR A 88 11.34 8.74 -2.85
CA TYR A 88 11.22 8.51 -4.27
C TYR A 88 10.87 9.78 -5.03
N GLN A 89 11.26 9.84 -6.30
CA GLN A 89 10.71 10.85 -7.20
C GLN A 89 9.18 10.74 -7.24
N ARG A 90 8.49 11.87 -7.46
CA ARG A 90 7.03 11.95 -7.37
C ARG A 90 6.31 10.84 -8.15
N GLN A 91 6.69 10.60 -9.40
CA GLN A 91 6.07 9.57 -10.24
C GLN A 91 6.26 8.16 -9.66
N ALA A 92 7.43 7.85 -9.10
CA ALA A 92 7.69 6.57 -8.46
C ALA A 92 6.95 6.43 -7.12
N ALA A 93 6.83 7.51 -6.33
CA ALA A 93 6.02 7.51 -5.11
C ALA A 93 4.53 7.24 -5.41
N PHE A 94 4.00 7.82 -6.49
CA PHE A 94 2.60 7.60 -6.92
C PHE A 94 2.36 6.23 -7.56
N ALA A 95 3.41 5.56 -7.98
CA ALA A 95 3.35 4.21 -8.55
C ALA A 95 3.64 3.10 -7.52
N GLN A 96 4.02 3.41 -6.26
CA GLN A 96 4.29 2.38 -5.26
C GLN A 96 3.08 1.50 -5.02
N LEU A 97 3.27 0.17 -5.01
CA LEU A 97 2.23 -0.81 -4.72
C LEU A 97 2.07 -0.98 -3.20
N ASN A 98 1.12 -0.24 -2.62
CA ASN A 98 0.87 -0.24 -1.18
C ASN A 98 0.05 -1.47 -0.77
N LEU A 99 0.67 -2.39 -0.06
CA LEU A 99 0.05 -3.61 0.42
C LEU A 99 -0.11 -3.61 1.95
N LEU A 100 -1.17 -4.21 2.44
CA LEU A 100 -1.28 -4.64 3.84
C LEU A 100 -0.85 -6.10 3.97
N ASP A 101 -1.16 -6.90 2.95
CA ASP A 101 -0.88 -8.33 2.88
C ASP A 101 -0.27 -8.75 1.55
N SER A 102 0.40 -9.90 1.58
CA SER A 102 0.83 -10.65 0.40
C SER A 102 0.88 -12.14 0.73
N HIS A 103 1.25 -12.95 -0.27
CA HIS A 103 1.46 -14.39 -0.11
C HIS A 103 2.73 -14.76 0.71
N ASP A 104 3.53 -13.77 1.11
CA ASP A 104 4.80 -13.96 1.82
C ASP A 104 4.79 -13.42 3.26
N VAL A 105 3.65 -12.89 3.71
CA VAL A 105 3.52 -12.30 5.05
C VAL A 105 2.21 -12.68 5.70
N SER A 106 2.20 -12.68 7.05
CA SER A 106 1.00 -12.91 7.84
C SER A 106 -0.13 -11.97 7.45
N ARG A 107 -1.37 -12.48 7.46
CA ARG A 107 -2.56 -11.67 7.21
C ARG A 107 -2.67 -10.51 8.19
N PHE A 108 -2.91 -9.32 7.67
CA PHE A 108 -2.98 -8.10 8.48
C PHE A 108 -4.14 -8.16 9.48
N PHE A 109 -5.24 -8.80 9.11
CA PHE A 109 -6.36 -9.04 10.01
C PHE A 109 -5.95 -9.86 11.25
N SER A 110 -5.05 -10.85 11.08
CA SER A 110 -4.47 -11.58 12.22
C SER A 110 -3.58 -10.69 13.10
N LEU A 111 -2.82 -9.78 12.48
CA LEU A 111 -1.99 -8.83 13.23
C LEU A 111 -2.84 -7.82 14.01
N CYS A 112 -4.04 -7.51 13.52
CA CYS A 112 -5.04 -6.74 14.26
C CYS A 112 -5.71 -7.53 15.39
N GLY A 113 -5.34 -8.79 15.63
CA GLY A 113 -6.02 -9.66 16.60
C GLY A 113 -7.47 -10.01 16.22
N GLY A 114 -7.82 -9.94 14.93
CA GLY A 114 -9.19 -10.12 14.46
C GLY A 114 -10.09 -8.90 14.65
N ASP A 115 -9.53 -7.75 15.02
CA ASP A 115 -10.28 -6.50 15.19
C ASP A 115 -10.57 -5.86 13.82
N ALA A 116 -11.85 -5.93 13.41
CA ALA A 116 -12.31 -5.37 12.14
C ALA A 116 -12.25 -3.83 12.11
N GLN A 117 -12.28 -3.15 13.25
CA GLN A 117 -12.17 -1.67 13.28
C GLN A 117 -10.74 -1.22 13.00
N ARG A 118 -9.75 -1.89 13.60
CA ARG A 118 -8.33 -1.65 13.32
C ARG A 118 -8.00 -1.92 11.85
N MET A 119 -8.48 -3.05 11.32
CA MET A 119 -8.34 -3.36 9.90
C MET A 119 -9.01 -2.30 9.01
N ALA A 120 -10.22 -1.84 9.35
CA ALA A 120 -10.93 -0.81 8.59
C ALA A 120 -10.15 0.53 8.54
N LEU A 121 -9.48 0.92 9.62
CA LEU A 121 -8.63 2.11 9.64
C LEU A 121 -7.39 1.96 8.75
N ALA A 122 -6.76 0.79 8.75
CA ALA A 122 -5.64 0.50 7.85
C ALA A 122 -6.08 0.51 6.38
N VAL A 123 -7.26 -0.03 6.06
CA VAL A 123 -7.86 0.02 4.72
C VAL A 123 -8.21 1.45 4.31
N LEU A 124 -8.77 2.26 5.22
CA LEU A 124 -9.00 3.70 4.97
C LEU A 124 -7.70 4.39 4.58
N PHE A 125 -6.62 4.17 5.34
CA PHE A 125 -5.32 4.73 5.01
C PHE A 125 -4.81 4.23 3.67
N GLN A 126 -4.82 2.92 3.42
CA GLN A 126 -4.38 2.31 2.16
C GLN A 126 -5.08 2.91 0.94
N MET A 127 -6.40 3.10 1.01
CA MET A 127 -7.21 3.59 -0.11
C MET A 127 -7.12 5.11 -0.32
N THR A 128 -6.66 5.86 0.70
CA THR A 128 -6.58 7.32 0.62
C THR A 128 -5.14 7.86 0.54
N PHE A 129 -4.14 7.02 0.81
CA PHE A 129 -2.73 7.38 0.71
C PHE A 129 -2.25 7.50 -0.74
N VAL A 130 -1.04 8.08 -0.91
CA VAL A 130 -0.32 8.19 -2.18
C VAL A 130 0.15 6.81 -2.63
N GLY A 131 0.00 6.48 -3.90
CA GLY A 131 0.40 5.20 -4.49
C GLY A 131 -0.79 4.37 -4.95
N MET A 132 -0.53 3.13 -5.33
CA MET A 132 -1.52 2.17 -5.80
C MET A 132 -1.85 1.18 -4.68
N PRO A 133 -3.11 1.12 -4.19
CA PRO A 133 -3.49 0.13 -3.20
C PRO A 133 -3.53 -1.27 -3.81
N SER A 134 -2.95 -2.24 -3.11
CA SER A 134 -3.00 -3.66 -3.45
C SER A 134 -3.81 -4.41 -2.39
N VAL A 135 -4.89 -5.03 -2.79
CA VAL A 135 -5.72 -5.88 -1.93
C VAL A 135 -5.34 -7.33 -2.17
N PHE A 136 -4.86 -8.01 -1.13
CA PHE A 136 -4.60 -9.43 -1.23
C PHE A 136 -5.94 -10.20 -1.11
N TYR A 137 -6.11 -11.25 -1.91
CA TYR A 137 -7.39 -11.97 -1.94
C TYR A 137 -7.82 -12.43 -0.55
N GLY A 138 -9.09 -12.21 -0.23
CA GLY A 138 -9.68 -12.60 1.05
C GLY A 138 -9.51 -11.62 2.21
N ASP A 139 -8.75 -10.53 2.04
CA ASP A 139 -8.68 -9.46 3.05
C ASP A 139 -10.06 -8.86 3.28
N GLU A 140 -10.82 -8.67 2.21
CA GLU A 140 -12.21 -8.18 2.24
C GLU A 140 -13.18 -9.15 2.93
N LEU A 141 -12.79 -10.42 3.04
CA LEU A 141 -13.55 -11.45 3.75
C LEU A 141 -13.03 -11.69 5.19
N GLY A 142 -12.09 -10.88 5.65
CA GLY A 142 -11.46 -11.07 6.96
C GLY A 142 -10.76 -12.43 7.08
N MET A 143 -10.08 -12.86 6.02
CA MET A 143 -9.26 -14.07 6.11
C MET A 143 -8.08 -13.80 7.03
N ASP A 144 -7.80 -14.74 7.90
CA ASP A 144 -6.72 -14.74 8.88
C ASP A 144 -5.60 -15.74 8.48
N GLY A 145 -4.50 -15.71 9.19
CA GLY A 145 -3.39 -16.65 9.03
C GLY A 145 -2.06 -15.99 9.41
N VAL A 146 -1.25 -16.70 10.19
CA VAL A 146 0.08 -16.25 10.63
C VAL A 146 1.17 -17.09 9.99
N ALA A 147 0.98 -18.40 9.94
CA ALA A 147 1.91 -19.31 9.30
C ALA A 147 1.69 -19.37 7.78
N GLU A 148 2.73 -19.75 7.04
CA GLU A 148 2.72 -19.74 5.57
C GLU A 148 1.54 -20.50 4.96
N LEU A 149 1.24 -21.70 5.42
CA LEU A 149 0.10 -22.48 4.93
C LEU A 149 -1.25 -21.88 5.30
N GLU A 150 -1.30 -21.03 6.32
CA GLU A 150 -2.53 -20.37 6.75
C GLU A 150 -2.85 -19.15 5.90
N TYR A 151 -1.89 -18.25 5.67
CA TYR A 151 -2.15 -17.05 4.88
C TYR A 151 -2.23 -17.30 3.37
N ARG A 152 -1.79 -18.48 2.89
CA ARG A 152 -1.93 -18.94 1.49
C ARG A 152 -3.14 -19.85 1.27
N ARG A 153 -4.04 -20.00 2.24
CA ARG A 153 -5.25 -20.82 2.09
C ARG A 153 -6.09 -20.37 0.88
N PRO A 154 -6.83 -21.30 0.24
CA PRO A 154 -7.74 -20.96 -0.83
C PRO A 154 -8.75 -19.89 -0.43
N MET A 155 -9.21 -19.10 -1.43
CA MET A 155 -10.24 -18.07 -1.24
C MET A 155 -11.49 -18.65 -0.57
N ALA A 156 -11.96 -17.99 0.48
CA ALA A 156 -13.16 -18.40 1.23
C ALA A 156 -14.45 -17.92 0.53
N TRP A 157 -14.70 -18.45 -0.67
CA TRP A 157 -15.88 -18.09 -1.47
C TRP A 157 -17.19 -18.25 -0.68
N GLY A 158 -18.06 -17.25 -0.77
CA GLY A 158 -19.36 -17.24 -0.09
C GLY A 158 -19.30 -16.85 1.40
N ARG A 159 -18.12 -16.58 1.95
CA ARG A 159 -18.02 -16.01 3.29
C ARG A 159 -18.51 -14.56 3.30
N GLU A 160 -19.36 -14.22 4.24
CA GLU A 160 -19.77 -12.84 4.49
C GLU A 160 -18.92 -12.26 5.64
N HIS A 161 -18.46 -11.03 5.47
CA HIS A 161 -17.70 -10.33 6.50
C HIS A 161 -17.94 -8.80 6.42
N PRO A 162 -18.01 -8.07 7.55
CA PRO A 162 -18.21 -6.61 7.54
C PRO A 162 -17.15 -5.83 6.75
N LEU A 163 -15.93 -6.33 6.68
CA LEU A 163 -14.84 -5.71 5.90
C LEU A 163 -15.14 -5.64 4.41
N THR A 164 -15.95 -6.55 3.85
CA THR A 164 -16.36 -6.49 2.43
C THR A 164 -16.99 -5.14 2.09
N GLU A 165 -17.86 -4.64 2.96
CA GLU A 165 -18.50 -3.35 2.75
C GLU A 165 -17.52 -2.17 2.97
N VAL A 166 -16.57 -2.30 3.90
CA VAL A 166 -15.50 -1.33 4.10
C VAL A 166 -14.65 -1.19 2.83
N TYR A 167 -14.15 -2.29 2.28
CA TYR A 167 -13.37 -2.28 1.04
C TYR A 167 -14.18 -1.68 -0.12
N ARG A 168 -15.44 -2.09 -0.29
CA ARG A 168 -16.31 -1.56 -1.35
C ARG A 168 -16.46 -0.04 -1.26
N LYS A 169 -16.74 0.49 -0.06
CA LYS A 169 -16.90 1.93 0.17
C LYS A 169 -15.59 2.68 -0.05
N MET A 170 -14.48 2.18 0.43
CA MET A 170 -13.19 2.85 0.31
C MET A 170 -12.66 2.83 -1.13
N ILE A 171 -12.88 1.76 -1.87
CA ILE A 171 -12.58 1.69 -3.30
C ILE A 171 -13.46 2.68 -4.08
N ALA A 172 -14.75 2.73 -3.80
CA ALA A 172 -15.67 3.68 -4.41
C ALA A 172 -15.26 5.13 -4.11
N LEU A 173 -14.90 5.44 -2.86
CA LEU A 173 -14.39 6.75 -2.44
C LEU A 173 -13.14 7.13 -3.25
N ARG A 174 -12.13 6.24 -3.32
CA ARG A 174 -10.91 6.50 -4.09
C ARG A 174 -11.21 6.76 -5.57
N ASN A 175 -12.12 5.99 -6.15
CA ASN A 175 -12.49 6.13 -7.57
C ASN A 175 -13.28 7.42 -7.85
N ALA A 176 -14.08 7.87 -6.89
CA ALA A 176 -14.87 9.11 -7.01
C ALA A 176 -13.99 10.36 -6.92
N HIS A 177 -12.88 10.33 -6.18
CA HIS A 177 -12.06 11.50 -5.87
C HIS A 177 -10.69 11.46 -6.57
N ALA A 178 -10.47 12.34 -7.55
CA ALA A 178 -9.19 12.46 -8.25
C ALA A 178 -8.06 12.88 -7.29
N ALA A 179 -8.36 13.70 -6.29
CA ALA A 179 -7.40 14.10 -5.25
C ALA A 179 -6.77 12.89 -4.54
N LEU A 180 -7.52 11.80 -4.30
CA LEU A 180 -6.98 10.60 -3.67
C LEU A 180 -6.02 9.82 -4.58
N ARG A 181 -6.15 9.95 -5.90
CA ARG A 181 -5.29 9.25 -6.87
C ARG A 181 -4.08 10.07 -7.29
N GLN A 182 -4.24 11.39 -7.46
CA GLN A 182 -3.23 12.26 -8.08
C GLN A 182 -2.86 13.49 -7.24
N GLY A 183 -3.62 13.78 -6.17
CA GLY A 183 -3.47 14.96 -5.35
C GLY A 183 -2.19 14.97 -4.51
N SER A 184 -1.83 16.15 -4.02
CA SER A 184 -0.78 16.33 -3.01
C SER A 184 -1.16 15.63 -1.70
N PHE A 185 -0.20 15.52 -0.81
CA PHE A 185 -0.38 15.02 0.54
C PHE A 185 0.16 16.04 1.52
N ALA A 186 -0.60 16.38 2.56
CA ALA A 186 -0.17 17.26 3.63
C ALA A 186 -0.74 16.79 4.96
N THR A 187 0.12 16.58 5.94
CA THR A 187 -0.31 16.29 7.31
C THR A 187 -0.95 17.52 7.93
N LEU A 188 -2.13 17.35 8.49
CA LEU A 188 -2.88 18.41 9.19
C LEU A 188 -2.68 18.33 10.72
N ARG A 189 -2.65 17.11 11.25
CA ARG A 189 -2.41 16.83 12.67
C ARG A 189 -1.85 15.44 12.88
N ALA A 190 -0.85 15.33 13.73
CA ALA A 190 -0.31 14.08 14.23
C ALA A 190 -0.03 14.26 15.73
N GLU A 191 -0.85 13.66 16.59
CA GLU A 191 -0.77 13.84 18.05
C GLU A 191 -1.40 12.65 18.77
N GLY A 192 -0.61 11.95 19.58
CA GLY A 192 -1.07 10.76 20.28
C GLY A 192 -1.56 9.68 19.34
N GLY A 193 -2.85 9.31 19.41
CA GLY A 193 -3.49 8.38 18.46
C GLY A 193 -4.14 9.07 17.25
N LEU A 194 -4.26 10.40 17.24
CA LEU A 194 -4.97 11.13 16.17
C LEU A 194 -4.03 11.47 15.03
N TYR A 195 -4.32 10.94 13.85
CA TYR A 195 -3.64 11.27 12.60
C TYR A 195 -4.61 11.82 11.58
N CYS A 196 -4.37 13.07 11.13
CA CYS A 196 -5.18 13.73 10.11
C CYS A 196 -4.28 14.26 9.00
N TYR A 197 -4.71 14.07 7.74
CA TYR A 197 -4.02 14.62 6.57
C TYR A 197 -5.02 15.04 5.50
N GLU A 198 -4.54 15.82 4.55
CA GLU A 198 -5.28 16.27 3.38
C GLU A 198 -4.68 15.69 2.10
N ARG A 199 -5.55 15.32 1.18
CA ARG A 199 -5.24 15.08 -0.23
C ARG A 199 -5.88 16.21 -1.04
N ALA A 200 -5.09 16.94 -1.82
CA ALA A 200 -5.57 18.07 -2.57
C ALA A 200 -5.16 18.00 -4.04
N LEU A 201 -6.11 18.22 -4.92
CA LEU A 201 -5.93 18.41 -6.35
C LEU A 201 -6.70 19.67 -6.73
N GLU A 202 -6.39 20.30 -7.86
CA GLU A 202 -7.05 21.52 -8.30
C GLU A 202 -8.58 21.44 -8.18
N GLY A 203 -9.15 22.31 -7.35
CA GLY A 203 -10.60 22.35 -7.09
C GLY A 203 -11.16 21.29 -6.15
N GLU A 204 -10.35 20.32 -5.68
CA GLU A 204 -10.80 19.23 -4.82
C GLU A 204 -9.89 19.06 -3.60
N ARG A 205 -10.51 18.90 -2.43
CA ARG A 205 -9.81 18.60 -1.17
C ARG A 205 -10.53 17.49 -0.41
N VAL A 206 -9.78 16.52 0.06
CA VAL A 206 -10.28 15.43 0.90
C VAL A 206 -9.44 15.39 2.17
N ALA A 207 -10.05 15.68 3.31
CA ALA A 207 -9.44 15.52 4.62
C ALA A 207 -9.79 14.13 5.19
N VAL A 208 -8.79 13.46 5.70
CA VAL A 208 -8.91 12.12 6.31
C VAL A 208 -8.39 12.21 7.73
N CYS A 209 -9.21 11.81 8.72
CA CYS A 209 -8.81 11.72 10.12
C CYS A 209 -9.07 10.31 10.65
N MET A 210 -8.13 9.79 11.41
CA MET A 210 -8.21 8.45 11.99
C MET A 210 -7.60 8.43 13.38
N ASN A 211 -8.15 7.55 14.24
CA ASN A 211 -7.64 7.35 15.61
C ASN A 211 -7.77 5.87 15.96
N PRO A 212 -6.68 5.08 15.82
CA PRO A 212 -6.69 3.67 16.23
C PRO A 212 -6.66 3.46 17.75
N GLY A 213 -6.67 4.52 18.51
CA GLY A 213 -6.52 4.52 19.97
C GLY A 213 -5.10 4.94 20.39
N SER A 214 -4.95 5.30 21.66
CA SER A 214 -3.62 5.51 22.26
C SER A 214 -2.92 4.17 22.48
N ALA A 215 -1.63 4.11 22.18
CA ALA A 215 -0.77 3.04 22.64
C ALA A 215 -0.75 2.98 24.19
#